data_e93a4ef7b9141eed05c4a1acd716174a
#
_entry.id   e93a4ef7b9141eed05c4a1acd716174a
#
_cell.length_a   1.000
_cell.length_b   1.000
_cell.length_c   1.000
_cell.angle_alpha   90.00
_cell.angle_beta   90.00
_cell.angle_gamma   90.00
#
_symmetry.space_group_name_H-M   'P 1'
#
loop_
_entity.id
_entity.type
_entity.pdbx_description
1 polymer ?
#
loop_
_entity_poly.entity_id
_entity_poly.type
_entity_poly.pdbx_seq_one_letter_code
_entity_poly.pdbx_strand_id
1 'polypeptide(L)'
;MHHRRLATVAALLVAAAATPAFAQSGAAVSTGPSTTTAPYLIPAADGVHISSLLTVDDGAATNGYELDGMTDGLGARRSGGRRFTLFMNHEFNALSGTTRRHGQKGAYVSSFRIDRRSLEVEAGEDLINPGVQYWDYVSQRYQATAPTGGANPRLPGDVFATHGNAFSRFCSATLSAPGQFESRRSDRGYDGRIYFANEENANEGRVFGVLEDGTTQQLPRLGLFSWENTMPAYNRSDATVTIGSEDTAFGQLRIYEGVKRSRGNAFDRAGLTNGVTSVLDVVDESVRTDLQFRATYGTGTPVEFGLAEVDWDQSGLRQQVEAAADGLTLNRIEDGAWDPRHPEVFYFVTTEGGDRTRTDPAIARDGGGLWKLTFEDIEHPRLGGTIELLLDGKEAPYLNKPDNVTLDRHGNLLIQEDAGNNAHVSRIVAYDTQTGARGVVATYDPEQFAPGGSRFITINEESSGIIDARHVIGEGWFLFTAMVHAPSADPAHVERGQLLAMKVDDFDEVYDPR
;
A
#
# COMPACT_ATOMS: atom_id res chain seq x y z
N MET A 1 70.92 -28.15 15.11
CA MET A 1 69.58 -27.89 15.58
C MET A 1 68.86 -27.03 14.53
N HIS A 2 68.00 -27.68 13.69
CA HIS A 2 67.33 -26.98 12.59
C HIS A 2 65.88 -26.67 13.02
N HIS A 3 65.56 -25.39 13.11
CA HIS A 3 64.18 -24.93 13.28
C HIS A 3 63.53 -24.79 11.90
N ARG A 4 62.58 -25.68 11.58
CA ARG A 4 61.66 -25.50 10.47
C ARG A 4 60.54 -24.57 10.88
N ARG A 5 60.38 -23.46 10.20
CA ARG A 5 59.19 -22.59 10.28
C ARG A 5 58.11 -23.16 9.34
N LEU A 6 56.99 -23.54 9.95
CA LEU A 6 55.75 -23.84 9.20
C LEU A 6 55.08 -22.51 8.83
N ALA A 7 54.94 -22.26 7.53
CA ALA A 7 54.10 -21.17 7.03
C ALA A 7 52.68 -21.69 6.86
N THR A 8 51.77 -21.12 7.67
CA THR A 8 50.33 -21.38 7.55
C THR A 8 49.79 -20.52 6.42
N VAL A 9 49.38 -21.13 5.31
CA VAL A 9 48.66 -20.46 4.22
C VAL A 9 47.17 -20.40 4.65
N ALA A 10 46.72 -19.19 4.99
CA ALA A 10 45.30 -18.93 5.20
C ALA A 10 44.61 -18.80 3.83
N ALA A 11 43.84 -19.80 3.43
CA ALA A 11 42.98 -19.70 2.25
C ALA A 11 41.79 -18.78 2.60
N LEU A 12 41.77 -17.58 2.01
CA LEU A 12 40.56 -16.75 2.01
C LEU A 12 39.53 -17.44 1.12
N LEU A 13 38.51 -18.03 1.72
CA LEU A 13 37.27 -18.37 1.04
C LEU A 13 36.51 -17.07 0.74
N VAL A 14 36.63 -16.56 -0.47
CA VAL A 14 35.70 -15.56 -1.00
C VAL A 14 34.37 -16.28 -1.22
N ALA A 15 33.43 -16.09 -0.32
CA ALA A 15 32.06 -16.53 -0.55
C ALA A 15 31.47 -15.66 -1.68
N ALA A 16 31.48 -16.20 -2.89
CA ALA A 16 30.75 -15.60 -4.00
C ALA A 16 29.27 -15.49 -3.58
N ALA A 17 28.78 -14.28 -3.40
CA ALA A 17 27.36 -14.04 -3.24
C ALA A 17 26.68 -14.52 -4.52
N ALA A 18 25.88 -15.58 -4.44
CA ALA A 18 25.10 -16.02 -5.59
C ALA A 18 24.07 -14.93 -5.90
N THR A 19 24.17 -14.38 -7.08
CA THR A 19 23.22 -13.43 -7.64
C THR A 19 21.85 -14.07 -7.85
N PRO A 20 20.72 -13.32 -7.73
CA PRO A 20 19.38 -13.78 -8.08
C PRO A 20 19.31 -14.34 -9.51
N ALA A 21 18.32 -15.20 -9.77
CA ALA A 21 18.18 -15.93 -11.03
C ALA A 21 18.21 -15.04 -12.29
N PHE A 22 17.78 -13.79 -12.20
CA PHE A 22 17.84 -12.81 -13.29
C PHE A 22 19.23 -12.50 -13.77
N ALA A 23 20.18 -12.30 -12.88
CA ALA A 23 21.55 -11.99 -13.28
C ALA A 23 22.24 -13.11 -14.08
N GLN A 24 21.59 -14.28 -14.22
CA GLN A 24 22.08 -15.41 -15.01
C GLN A 24 21.46 -15.50 -16.41
N SER A 25 20.29 -14.87 -16.68
CA SER A 25 19.59 -15.04 -17.96
C SER A 25 19.74 -13.90 -18.95
N GLY A 26 20.03 -12.68 -18.50
CA GLY A 26 20.07 -11.47 -19.36
C GLY A 26 18.73 -11.14 -20.05
N ALA A 27 17.64 -11.83 -19.68
CA ALA A 27 16.33 -11.61 -20.25
C ALA A 27 15.57 -10.50 -19.49
N ALA A 28 14.91 -9.59 -20.24
CA ALA A 28 14.11 -8.52 -19.65
C ALA A 28 12.84 -9.03 -18.93
N VAL A 29 12.33 -10.19 -19.36
CA VAL A 29 11.19 -10.89 -18.71
C VAL A 29 11.55 -12.36 -18.45
N SER A 30 11.06 -12.89 -17.33
CA SER A 30 11.23 -14.31 -16.99
C SER A 30 10.09 -14.83 -16.12
N THR A 31 9.98 -16.15 -16.00
CA THR A 31 9.10 -16.81 -15.02
C THR A 31 9.91 -17.32 -13.87
N GLY A 32 9.35 -17.24 -12.67
CA GLY A 32 9.89 -17.94 -11.49
C GLY A 32 9.57 -19.43 -11.55
N PRO A 33 10.08 -20.23 -10.60
CA PRO A 33 9.85 -21.68 -10.56
C PRO A 33 8.40 -22.09 -10.27
N SER A 34 7.57 -21.19 -9.73
CA SER A 34 6.23 -21.52 -9.23
C SER A 34 5.09 -21.14 -10.18
N THR A 35 5.39 -20.66 -11.40
CA THR A 35 4.42 -20.37 -12.47
C THR A 35 5.05 -20.59 -13.83
N THR A 36 4.24 -20.88 -14.85
CA THR A 36 4.69 -20.99 -16.25
C THR A 36 4.25 -19.80 -17.11
N THR A 37 3.38 -18.95 -16.57
CA THR A 37 2.83 -17.77 -17.25
C THR A 37 3.84 -16.61 -17.20
N ALA A 38 4.17 -16.06 -18.36
CA ALA A 38 5.00 -14.87 -18.48
C ALA A 38 4.36 -13.67 -17.72
N PRO A 39 5.19 -12.70 -17.27
CA PRO A 39 4.68 -11.49 -16.65
C PRO A 39 3.60 -10.80 -17.49
N TYR A 40 2.57 -10.29 -16.84
CA TYR A 40 1.55 -9.45 -17.47
C TYR A 40 2.07 -8.04 -17.77
N LEU A 41 3.09 -7.59 -17.04
CA LEU A 41 3.81 -6.36 -17.34
C LEU A 41 5.15 -6.67 -18.02
N ILE A 42 5.55 -5.76 -18.91
CA ILE A 42 6.81 -5.79 -19.63
C ILE A 42 7.63 -4.52 -19.33
N PRO A 43 8.96 -4.59 -19.32
CA PRO A 43 9.83 -3.42 -19.16
C PRO A 43 9.57 -2.37 -20.24
N ALA A 44 9.60 -1.09 -19.86
CA ALA A 44 9.49 0.07 -20.73
C ALA A 44 10.81 0.85 -20.87
N ALA A 45 11.83 0.51 -20.05
CA ALA A 45 13.15 1.11 -20.09
C ALA A 45 14.24 0.04 -20.05
N ASP A 46 15.44 0.39 -20.52
CA ASP A 46 16.61 -0.48 -20.45
C ASP A 46 17.02 -0.71 -18.98
N GLY A 47 17.60 -1.87 -18.69
CA GLY A 47 17.99 -2.24 -17.31
C GLY A 47 16.83 -2.57 -16.37
N VAL A 48 15.60 -2.64 -16.87
CA VAL A 48 14.45 -3.12 -16.11
C VAL A 48 14.18 -4.59 -16.42
N HIS A 49 13.99 -5.40 -15.38
CA HIS A 49 13.74 -6.84 -15.49
C HIS A 49 12.52 -7.21 -14.65
N ILE A 50 11.59 -7.99 -15.22
CA ILE A 50 10.35 -8.41 -14.53
C ILE A 50 10.22 -9.93 -14.54
N SER A 51 9.83 -10.50 -13.40
CA SER A 51 9.57 -11.93 -13.24
C SER A 51 8.20 -12.18 -12.60
N SER A 52 7.43 -13.09 -13.17
CA SER A 52 6.24 -13.62 -12.50
C SER A 52 6.63 -14.66 -11.46
N LEU A 53 6.07 -14.58 -10.26
CA LEU A 53 6.32 -15.50 -9.14
C LEU A 53 5.19 -16.51 -8.96
N LEU A 54 3.95 -16.03 -8.98
CA LEU A 54 2.73 -16.82 -8.98
C LEU A 54 1.72 -16.18 -9.93
N THR A 55 0.89 -17.00 -10.55
CA THR A 55 -0.22 -16.56 -11.40
C THR A 55 -1.48 -17.31 -11.01
N VAL A 56 -2.61 -16.62 -10.96
CA VAL A 56 -3.92 -17.25 -10.74
C VAL A 56 -4.19 -18.26 -11.85
N ASP A 57 -4.71 -19.43 -11.49
CA ASP A 57 -4.96 -20.57 -12.38
C ASP A 57 -3.70 -21.20 -13.01
N ASP A 58 -2.49 -20.83 -12.58
CA ASP A 58 -1.25 -21.39 -13.11
C ASP A 58 -0.16 -21.50 -12.03
N GLY A 59 0.09 -22.72 -11.60
CA GLY A 59 1.07 -23.03 -10.57
C GLY A 59 0.55 -22.80 -9.16
N ALA A 60 1.42 -23.10 -8.20
CA ALA A 60 1.15 -22.97 -6.78
C ALA A 60 2.46 -22.86 -6.00
N ALA A 61 2.38 -22.45 -4.74
CA ALA A 61 3.46 -22.65 -3.80
C ALA A 61 3.80 -24.15 -3.66
N THR A 62 5.03 -24.51 -3.26
CA THR A 62 5.46 -25.92 -3.15
C THR A 62 4.56 -26.75 -2.19
N ASN A 63 3.89 -26.10 -1.23
CA ASN A 63 2.91 -26.76 -0.36
C ASN A 63 1.50 -26.91 -0.96
N GLY A 64 1.30 -26.51 -2.22
CA GLY A 64 0.03 -26.61 -2.94
C GLY A 64 -0.95 -25.43 -2.71
N TYR A 65 -0.52 -24.36 -2.05
CA TYR A 65 -1.34 -23.16 -1.90
C TYR A 65 -1.31 -22.34 -3.19
N GLU A 66 -2.48 -22.10 -3.76
CA GLU A 66 -2.69 -21.37 -5.01
C GLU A 66 -2.88 -19.86 -4.74
N LEU A 67 -2.61 -19.05 -5.75
CA LEU A 67 -2.88 -17.61 -5.71
C LEU A 67 -4.32 -17.35 -6.10
N ASP A 68 -5.05 -16.60 -5.27
CA ASP A 68 -6.33 -16.04 -5.65
C ASP A 68 -6.15 -14.67 -6.34
N GLY A 69 -7.19 -14.23 -7.04
CA GLY A 69 -7.22 -12.94 -7.71
C GLY A 69 -7.45 -11.75 -6.78
N MET A 70 -7.75 -10.59 -7.40
CA MET A 70 -7.89 -9.31 -6.71
C MET A 70 -6.74 -9.07 -5.72
N THR A 71 -5.52 -9.29 -6.22
CA THR A 71 -4.28 -9.18 -5.47
C THR A 71 -3.89 -7.72 -5.32
N ASP A 72 -3.74 -7.25 -4.09
CA ASP A 72 -3.47 -5.85 -3.81
C ASP A 72 -2.36 -5.69 -2.75
N GLY A 73 -2.54 -4.82 -1.77
CA GLY A 73 -1.55 -4.36 -0.80
C GLY A 73 -0.57 -5.40 -0.30
N LEU A 74 0.70 -5.06 -0.32
CA LEU A 74 1.78 -5.96 0.04
C LEU A 74 2.53 -5.50 1.30
N GLY A 75 3.14 -6.46 1.96
CA GLY A 75 4.16 -6.22 2.97
C GLY A 75 5.16 -7.36 3.00
N ALA A 76 6.45 -7.08 3.16
CA ALA A 76 7.46 -8.14 3.16
C ALA A 76 8.49 -7.98 4.26
N ARG A 77 8.99 -9.12 4.77
CA ARG A 77 10.07 -9.15 5.75
C ARG A 77 10.99 -10.34 5.56
N ARG A 78 12.24 -10.23 5.98
CA ARG A 78 13.14 -11.39 6.05
C ARG A 78 12.64 -12.41 7.07
N SER A 79 12.64 -13.69 6.67
CA SER A 79 12.25 -14.84 7.51
C SER A 79 13.38 -15.86 7.66
N GLY A 80 14.63 -15.38 7.78
CA GLY A 80 15.85 -16.20 7.90
C GLY A 80 16.69 -16.18 6.62
N GLY A 81 17.94 -16.59 6.71
CA GLY A 81 19.04 -16.47 5.73
C GLY A 81 18.69 -16.31 4.23
N ARG A 82 17.97 -17.27 3.65
CA ARG A 82 17.61 -17.29 2.22
C ARG A 82 16.17 -16.92 1.92
N ARG A 83 15.34 -16.69 2.94
CA ARG A 83 13.89 -16.56 2.78
C ARG A 83 13.39 -15.21 3.21
N PHE A 84 12.26 -14.85 2.62
CA PHE A 84 11.41 -13.76 3.10
C PHE A 84 9.96 -14.25 3.17
N THR A 85 9.16 -13.57 4.01
CA THR A 85 7.71 -13.73 4.06
C THR A 85 7.10 -12.49 3.41
N LEU A 86 6.16 -12.72 2.49
CA LEU A 86 5.31 -11.72 1.87
C LEU A 86 3.90 -11.87 2.42
N PHE A 87 3.27 -10.77 2.79
CA PHE A 87 1.84 -10.66 3.09
C PHE A 87 1.16 -9.94 1.94
N MET A 88 -0.05 -10.35 1.60
CA MET A 88 -0.81 -9.83 0.46
C MET A 88 -2.28 -9.74 0.79
N ASN A 89 -2.89 -8.60 0.55
CA ASN A 89 -4.33 -8.43 0.57
C ASN A 89 -4.98 -9.08 -0.65
N HIS A 90 -6.21 -9.58 -0.46
CA HIS A 90 -7.12 -9.96 -1.53
C HIS A 90 -8.41 -9.16 -1.36
N GLU A 91 -8.70 -8.30 -2.33
CA GLU A 91 -9.75 -7.29 -2.27
C GLU A 91 -11.16 -7.85 -2.56
N PHE A 92 -11.47 -9.01 -2.05
CA PHE A 92 -12.76 -9.67 -2.28
C PHE A 92 -13.90 -8.92 -1.60
N ASN A 93 -15.05 -8.82 -2.30
CA ASN A 93 -16.31 -8.50 -1.64
C ASN A 93 -16.66 -9.55 -0.58
N ALA A 94 -17.37 -9.17 0.46
CA ALA A 94 -17.64 -9.99 1.65
C ALA A 94 -18.24 -11.40 1.39
N LEU A 95 -18.84 -11.64 0.22
CA LEU A 95 -19.46 -12.93 -0.16
C LEU A 95 -18.68 -13.68 -1.22
N SER A 96 -17.58 -13.13 -1.74
CA SER A 96 -16.77 -13.72 -2.81
C SER A 96 -15.79 -14.76 -2.29
N GLY A 97 -15.32 -15.63 -3.18
CA GLY A 97 -14.32 -16.65 -2.89
C GLY A 97 -14.82 -17.79 -1.99
N THR A 98 -13.89 -18.47 -1.36
CA THR A 98 -14.12 -19.60 -0.46
C THR A 98 -14.01 -19.18 1.01
N THR A 99 -14.44 -20.06 1.94
CA THR A 99 -14.27 -19.81 3.38
C THR A 99 -12.79 -19.91 3.74
N ARG A 100 -12.27 -18.85 4.37
CA ARG A 100 -10.87 -18.70 4.78
C ARG A 100 -10.62 -19.18 6.21
N ARG A 101 -9.35 -19.25 6.64
CA ARG A 101 -8.93 -19.69 7.98
C ARG A 101 -9.69 -19.00 9.11
N HIS A 102 -10.00 -17.70 8.99
CA HIS A 102 -10.76 -16.95 9.99
C HIS A 102 -12.25 -17.31 10.06
N GLY A 103 -12.74 -18.19 9.20
CA GLY A 103 -14.09 -18.75 9.24
C GLY A 103 -15.13 -18.05 8.38
N GLN A 104 -14.75 -17.06 7.58
CA GLN A 104 -15.64 -16.32 6.67
C GLN A 104 -15.13 -16.36 5.24
N LYS A 105 -16.00 -16.03 4.28
CA LYS A 105 -15.64 -15.62 2.92
C LYS A 105 -15.24 -14.15 2.91
N GLY A 106 -14.93 -13.63 1.73
CA GLY A 106 -14.61 -12.22 1.50
C GLY A 106 -13.12 -11.94 1.51
N ALA A 107 -12.78 -10.68 1.73
CA ALA A 107 -11.39 -10.23 1.76
C ALA A 107 -10.58 -10.97 2.83
N TYR A 108 -9.29 -11.13 2.58
CA TYR A 108 -8.39 -11.81 3.50
C TYR A 108 -6.93 -11.44 3.20
N VAL A 109 -6.03 -11.87 4.06
CA VAL A 109 -4.59 -11.72 3.88
C VAL A 109 -3.96 -13.09 3.68
N SER A 110 -3.24 -13.28 2.58
CA SER A 110 -2.36 -14.42 2.37
C SER A 110 -0.94 -14.15 2.84
N SER A 111 -0.22 -15.19 3.20
CA SER A 111 1.19 -15.16 3.61
C SER A 111 1.98 -16.16 2.77
N PHE A 112 3.02 -15.69 2.08
CA PHE A 112 3.89 -16.53 1.25
C PHE A 112 5.32 -16.54 1.78
N ARG A 113 5.94 -17.71 1.83
CA ARG A 113 7.36 -17.88 2.11
C ARG A 113 8.11 -18.11 0.81
N ILE A 114 9.03 -17.22 0.47
CA ILE A 114 9.70 -17.15 -0.83
C ILE A 114 11.22 -17.25 -0.64
N ASP A 115 11.89 -18.08 -1.45
CA ASP A 115 13.35 -18.08 -1.53
C ASP A 115 13.83 -16.84 -2.29
N ARG A 116 14.64 -16.00 -1.66
CA ARG A 116 15.07 -14.71 -2.21
C ARG A 116 16.05 -14.80 -3.39
N ARG A 117 16.55 -15.97 -3.73
CA ARG A 117 17.51 -16.17 -4.82
C ARG A 117 16.87 -16.78 -6.06
N SER A 118 16.07 -17.84 -5.84
CA SER A 118 15.36 -18.49 -6.93
C SER A 118 14.01 -17.84 -7.23
N LEU A 119 13.47 -17.03 -6.30
CA LEU A 119 12.11 -16.50 -6.30
C LEU A 119 11.04 -17.60 -6.27
N GLU A 120 11.42 -18.81 -5.84
CA GLU A 120 10.50 -19.93 -5.63
C GLU A 120 9.59 -19.64 -4.44
N VAL A 121 8.28 -19.83 -4.63
CA VAL A 121 7.29 -19.74 -3.56
C VAL A 121 7.19 -21.09 -2.87
N GLU A 122 7.86 -21.22 -1.71
CA GLU A 122 7.96 -22.49 -0.99
C GLU A 122 6.68 -22.87 -0.23
N ALA A 123 5.94 -21.89 0.27
CA ALA A 123 4.69 -22.12 0.97
C ALA A 123 3.79 -20.89 0.92
N GLY A 124 2.48 -21.13 0.97
CA GLY A 124 1.44 -20.13 1.18
C GLY A 124 0.45 -20.59 2.25
N GLU A 125 -0.21 -19.66 2.90
CA GLU A 125 -1.30 -19.88 3.85
C GLU A 125 -2.12 -18.61 4.05
N ASP A 126 -3.36 -18.76 4.56
CA ASP A 126 -4.12 -17.62 5.08
C ASP A 126 -3.47 -17.12 6.38
N LEU A 127 -3.26 -15.81 6.50
CA LEU A 127 -2.61 -15.22 7.68
C LEU A 127 -3.58 -15.11 8.86
N ILE A 128 -4.78 -14.55 8.65
CA ILE A 128 -5.69 -14.18 9.73
C ILE A 128 -6.27 -15.42 10.42
N ASN A 129 -6.09 -15.51 11.74
CA ASN A 129 -6.61 -16.59 12.57
C ASN A 129 -8.10 -16.40 12.94
N PRO A 130 -8.82 -17.46 13.35
CA PRO A 130 -10.08 -17.31 14.06
C PRO A 130 -9.93 -16.47 15.34
N GLY A 131 -11.00 -15.75 15.72
CA GLY A 131 -11.02 -14.97 16.95
C GLY A 131 -10.63 -13.49 16.75
N VAL A 132 -10.85 -12.98 15.54
CA VAL A 132 -10.75 -11.54 15.26
C VAL A 132 -11.50 -10.72 16.31
N GLN A 133 -10.88 -9.65 16.78
CA GLN A 133 -11.47 -8.74 17.76
C GLN A 133 -12.11 -7.55 17.05
N TYR A 134 -13.43 -7.49 17.07
CA TYR A 134 -14.23 -6.40 16.51
C TYR A 134 -14.61 -5.41 17.60
N TRP A 135 -14.62 -4.13 17.28
CA TRP A 135 -15.08 -3.09 18.22
C TRP A 135 -16.58 -2.89 18.12
N ASP A 136 -17.26 -2.96 19.27
CA ASP A 136 -18.66 -2.60 19.37
C ASP A 136 -18.81 -1.16 19.88
N TYR A 137 -19.18 -0.26 18.97
CA TYR A 137 -19.33 1.17 19.26
C TYR A 137 -20.46 1.47 20.26
N VAL A 138 -21.48 0.61 20.36
CA VAL A 138 -22.57 0.79 21.31
C VAL A 138 -22.14 0.43 22.73
N SER A 139 -21.50 -0.73 22.91
CA SER A 139 -21.07 -1.22 24.23
C SER A 139 -19.64 -0.80 24.59
N GLN A 140 -18.90 -0.16 23.69
CA GLN A 140 -17.53 0.34 23.88
C GLN A 140 -16.55 -0.75 24.33
N ARG A 141 -16.57 -1.89 23.66
CA ARG A 141 -15.68 -3.01 23.97
C ARG A 141 -15.38 -3.87 22.75
N TYR A 142 -14.28 -4.58 22.80
CA TYR A 142 -13.96 -5.63 21.84
C TYR A 142 -14.77 -6.90 22.08
N GLN A 143 -15.15 -7.57 20.99
CA GLN A 143 -15.85 -8.84 20.99
C GLN A 143 -15.45 -9.70 19.78
N ALA A 144 -15.65 -11.03 19.87
CA ALA A 144 -15.24 -11.99 18.84
C ALA A 144 -16.19 -12.06 17.63
N THR A 145 -17.30 -11.33 17.66
CA THR A 145 -18.27 -11.24 16.56
C THR A 145 -18.46 -9.78 16.20
N ALA A 146 -18.62 -9.47 14.92
CA ALA A 146 -18.89 -8.11 14.48
C ALA A 146 -20.22 -7.59 15.09
N PRO A 147 -20.28 -6.31 15.47
CA PRO A 147 -21.44 -5.72 16.12
C PRO A 147 -22.63 -5.60 15.17
N THR A 148 -23.84 -5.71 15.72
CA THR A 148 -25.10 -5.53 14.98
C THR A 148 -25.50 -4.07 14.80
N GLY A 149 -24.64 -3.13 15.21
CA GLY A 149 -24.95 -1.70 15.18
C GLY A 149 -26.00 -1.29 16.21
N GLY A 150 -26.55 -0.09 16.05
CA GLY A 150 -27.59 0.46 16.93
C GLY A 150 -27.42 1.94 17.20
N ALA A 151 -28.38 2.51 17.97
CA ALA A 151 -28.33 3.92 18.33
C ALA A 151 -27.07 4.26 19.14
N ASN A 152 -26.41 5.36 18.77
CA ASN A 152 -25.26 5.86 19.52
C ASN A 152 -25.73 6.39 20.90
N PRO A 153 -25.29 5.78 22.00
CA PRO A 153 -25.76 6.19 23.33
C PRO A 153 -25.24 7.57 23.76
N ARG A 154 -24.24 8.10 23.09
CA ARG A 154 -23.59 9.39 23.39
C ARG A 154 -24.08 10.53 22.50
N LEU A 155 -24.53 10.20 21.28
CA LEU A 155 -24.91 11.19 20.28
C LEU A 155 -26.33 10.93 19.79
N PRO A 156 -27.36 11.63 20.32
CA PRO A 156 -28.73 11.43 19.91
C PRO A 156 -28.95 11.62 18.40
N GLY A 157 -29.65 10.68 17.78
CA GLY A 157 -29.94 10.68 16.35
C GLY A 157 -28.83 10.10 15.47
N ASP A 158 -27.73 9.69 16.06
CA ASP A 158 -26.71 8.91 15.36
C ASP A 158 -26.97 7.41 15.50
N VAL A 159 -26.64 6.61 14.47
CA VAL A 159 -26.88 5.17 14.44
C VAL A 159 -25.68 4.48 13.81
N PHE A 160 -25.01 3.64 14.57
CA PHE A 160 -23.93 2.79 14.06
C PHE A 160 -24.48 1.71 13.12
N ALA A 161 -23.79 1.50 12.02
CA ALA A 161 -24.15 0.46 11.05
C ALA A 161 -23.96 -0.95 11.61
N THR A 162 -24.63 -1.91 10.98
CA THR A 162 -24.37 -3.35 11.20
C THR A 162 -23.19 -3.78 10.37
N HIS A 163 -22.17 -4.35 10.99
CA HIS A 163 -21.03 -4.95 10.32
C HIS A 163 -21.13 -6.48 10.32
N GLY A 164 -20.66 -7.10 9.23
CA GLY A 164 -20.47 -8.55 9.16
C GLY A 164 -19.15 -9.00 9.77
N ASN A 165 -19.04 -10.31 10.05
CA ASN A 165 -17.77 -10.94 10.41
C ASN A 165 -16.83 -11.12 9.19
N ALA A 166 -17.39 -11.16 7.99
CA ALA A 166 -16.63 -11.18 6.77
C ALA A 166 -15.96 -9.82 6.54
N PHE A 167 -14.74 -9.85 6.07
CA PHE A 167 -14.06 -8.66 5.58
C PHE A 167 -14.49 -8.36 4.15
N SER A 168 -14.39 -7.08 3.77
CA SER A 168 -14.77 -6.62 2.43
C SER A 168 -13.72 -5.67 1.89
N ARG A 169 -13.23 -5.95 0.67
CA ARG A 169 -12.34 -5.07 -0.07
C ARG A 169 -11.13 -4.63 0.77
N PHE A 170 -10.25 -5.56 1.11
CA PHE A 170 -8.92 -5.22 1.61
C PHE A 170 -8.06 -4.70 0.46
N CYS A 171 -8.00 -3.37 0.33
CA CYS A 171 -7.26 -2.65 -0.69
C CYS A 171 -5.75 -2.59 -0.34
N SER A 172 -5.10 -1.47 -0.47
CA SER A 172 -3.68 -1.31 -0.15
C SER A 172 -3.33 -1.68 1.28
N ALA A 173 -2.06 -1.93 1.54
CA ALA A 173 -1.59 -2.34 2.85
C ALA A 173 -0.20 -1.79 3.19
N THR A 174 0.07 -1.68 4.47
CA THR A 174 1.40 -1.37 4.99
C THR A 174 1.82 -2.38 6.05
N LEU A 175 3.00 -2.96 5.89
CA LEU A 175 3.69 -3.68 6.97
C LEU A 175 4.66 -2.75 7.68
N SER A 176 4.43 -2.45 8.94
CA SER A 176 5.32 -1.58 9.71
C SER A 176 6.77 -2.08 9.73
N ALA A 177 7.72 -1.17 9.74
CA ALA A 177 9.13 -1.50 9.92
C ALA A 177 9.42 -2.07 11.33
N PRO A 178 10.51 -2.84 11.52
CA PRO A 178 10.87 -3.33 12.85
C PRO A 178 11.11 -2.17 13.82
N GLY A 179 10.48 -2.24 15.00
CA GLY A 179 10.61 -1.21 16.03
C GLY A 179 10.03 0.16 15.64
N GLN A 180 9.18 0.24 14.61
CA GLN A 180 8.50 1.48 14.22
C GLN A 180 7.59 1.99 15.33
N PHE A 181 6.95 1.06 16.06
CA PHE A 181 6.11 1.36 17.22
C PHE A 181 6.84 1.29 18.56
N GLU A 182 8.16 1.22 18.55
CA GLU A 182 8.99 1.25 19.76
C GLU A 182 9.49 2.67 20.05
N SER A 183 9.47 3.10 21.32
CA SER A 183 10.08 4.36 21.72
C SER A 183 11.55 4.18 22.04
N ARG A 184 12.40 5.10 21.57
CA ARG A 184 13.80 5.18 22.04
C ARG A 184 13.97 6.04 23.28
N ARG A 185 12.92 6.74 23.70
CA ARG A 185 12.95 7.66 24.85
C ARG A 185 12.46 7.02 26.15
N SER A 186 11.74 5.89 26.03
CA SER A 186 11.12 5.21 27.16
C SER A 186 11.03 3.70 26.88
N ASP A 187 10.50 2.93 27.85
CA ASP A 187 10.20 1.50 27.76
C ASP A 187 8.83 1.21 27.09
N ARG A 188 8.27 2.20 26.39
CA ARG A 188 6.97 2.11 25.75
C ARG A 188 7.07 1.60 24.32
N GLY A 189 5.99 1.00 23.87
CA GLY A 189 5.83 0.60 22.48
C GLY A 189 5.76 -0.90 22.27
N TYR A 190 5.74 -1.27 20.99
CA TYR A 190 5.72 -2.63 20.49
C TYR A 190 6.88 -2.82 19.51
N ASP A 191 7.74 -3.78 19.77
CA ASP A 191 8.94 -4.08 18.98
C ASP A 191 8.70 -4.95 17.75
N GLY A 192 7.53 -5.61 17.68
CA GLY A 192 7.11 -6.40 16.52
C GLY A 192 6.61 -5.55 15.36
N ARG A 193 6.10 -6.22 14.34
CA ARG A 193 5.49 -5.60 13.18
C ARG A 193 3.98 -5.74 13.23
N ILE A 194 3.30 -4.77 12.64
CA ILE A 194 1.85 -4.77 12.42
C ILE A 194 1.62 -4.60 10.93
N TYR A 195 0.84 -5.49 10.34
CA TYR A 195 0.30 -5.36 9.00
C TYR A 195 -1.08 -4.71 9.10
N PHE A 196 -1.34 -3.71 8.29
CA PHE A 196 -2.62 -3.02 8.25
C PHE A 196 -3.42 -3.52 7.06
N ALA A 197 -4.59 -4.10 7.36
CA ALA A 197 -5.57 -4.54 6.38
C ALA A 197 -6.76 -3.56 6.43
N ASN A 198 -7.05 -2.93 5.31
CA ASN A 198 -7.89 -1.75 5.20
C ASN A 198 -9.12 -2.08 4.37
N GLU A 199 -10.34 -1.90 4.92
CA GLU A 199 -11.59 -2.11 4.19
C GLU A 199 -11.95 -0.86 3.40
N GLU A 200 -11.82 -0.89 2.10
CA GLU A 200 -12.36 0.12 1.20
C GLU A 200 -13.86 -0.12 1.01
N ASN A 201 -14.65 0.28 1.99
CA ASN A 201 -16.08 -0.04 2.07
C ASN A 201 -16.94 1.19 2.43
N ALA A 202 -16.99 2.16 1.54
CA ALA A 202 -17.73 3.41 1.70
C ALA A 202 -17.50 4.05 3.09
N ASN A 203 -18.52 4.65 3.70
CA ASN A 203 -18.39 5.34 5.00
C ASN A 203 -18.17 4.40 6.19
N GLU A 204 -18.22 3.09 6.00
CA GLU A 204 -18.21 2.10 7.10
C GLU A 204 -16.99 1.16 7.03
N GLY A 205 -16.02 1.47 6.16
CA GLY A 205 -14.76 0.73 6.08
C GLY A 205 -14.01 0.75 7.42
N ARG A 206 -13.46 -0.39 7.79
CA ARG A 206 -12.72 -0.61 9.03
C ARG A 206 -11.26 -0.86 8.75
N VAL A 207 -10.38 -0.47 9.66
CA VAL A 207 -8.98 -0.88 9.60
C VAL A 207 -8.68 -1.94 10.66
N PHE A 208 -7.90 -2.94 10.28
CA PHE A 208 -7.47 -4.03 11.15
C PHE A 208 -5.94 -4.05 11.24
N GLY A 209 -5.44 -4.12 12.46
CA GLY A 209 -4.07 -4.51 12.71
C GLY A 209 -3.96 -6.03 12.75
N VAL A 210 -3.03 -6.57 11.98
CA VAL A 210 -2.75 -8.01 11.90
C VAL A 210 -1.31 -8.25 12.31
N LEU A 211 -1.10 -9.11 13.31
CA LEU A 211 0.23 -9.52 13.75
C LEU A 211 0.75 -10.68 12.88
N GLU A 212 2.05 -10.90 12.89
CA GLU A 212 2.68 -11.96 12.12
C GLU A 212 2.22 -13.38 12.50
N ASP A 213 1.65 -13.56 13.69
CA ASP A 213 1.06 -14.81 14.16
C ASP A 213 -0.43 -14.96 13.79
N GLY A 214 -0.99 -14.00 13.04
CA GLY A 214 -2.38 -13.98 12.61
C GLY A 214 -3.37 -13.41 13.61
N THR A 215 -2.91 -12.94 14.79
CA THR A 215 -3.76 -12.21 15.75
C THR A 215 -4.24 -10.92 15.12
N THR A 216 -5.57 -10.70 15.09
CA THR A 216 -6.19 -9.59 14.37
C THR A 216 -7.16 -8.82 15.24
N GLN A 217 -7.07 -7.47 15.18
CA GLN A 217 -7.93 -6.57 15.95
C GLN A 217 -8.30 -5.35 15.12
N GLN A 218 -9.58 -4.96 15.15
CA GLN A 218 -10.04 -3.68 14.60
C GLN A 218 -9.42 -2.51 15.38
N LEU A 219 -9.11 -1.43 14.68
CA LEU A 219 -8.50 -0.21 15.23
C LEU A 219 -9.49 0.98 15.13
N PRO A 220 -10.56 1.03 15.96
CA PRO A 220 -11.69 1.92 15.75
C PRO A 220 -11.33 3.41 15.85
N ARG A 221 -10.29 3.74 16.62
CA ARG A 221 -9.87 5.14 16.82
C ARG A 221 -9.21 5.77 15.59
N LEU A 222 -8.88 4.97 14.58
CA LEU A 222 -8.40 5.47 13.30
C LEU A 222 -9.55 6.01 12.43
N GLY A 223 -10.80 5.67 12.75
CA GLY A 223 -12.01 6.14 12.09
C GLY A 223 -12.68 5.09 11.21
N LEU A 224 -13.86 5.46 10.69
CA LEU A 224 -14.67 4.71 9.72
C LEU A 224 -14.78 5.52 8.43
N PHE A 225 -14.28 5.01 7.32
CA PHE A 225 -14.36 5.61 5.99
C PHE A 225 -13.94 4.58 4.91
N SER A 226 -13.93 4.95 3.64
CA SER A 226 -13.44 4.08 2.56
C SER A 226 -11.91 4.02 2.63
N TRP A 227 -11.40 3.05 3.38
CA TRP A 227 -9.98 2.92 3.64
C TRP A 227 -9.22 2.38 2.44
N GLU A 228 -8.36 3.22 1.88
CA GLU A 228 -7.36 2.78 0.91
C GLU A 228 -6.15 2.19 1.65
N ASN A 229 -5.44 2.99 2.42
CA ASN A 229 -4.28 2.52 3.19
C ASN A 229 -4.16 3.17 4.57
N THR A 230 -3.38 2.53 5.46
CA THR A 230 -2.93 3.05 6.76
C THR A 230 -1.41 3.05 6.78
N MET A 231 -0.80 4.24 6.80
CA MET A 231 0.64 4.43 6.63
C MET A 231 1.27 5.05 7.88
N PRO A 232 1.82 4.23 8.80
CA PRO A 232 2.43 4.73 10.02
C PRO A 232 3.75 5.46 9.72
N ALA A 233 3.92 6.64 10.34
CA ALA A 233 5.16 7.39 10.29
C ALA A 233 6.27 6.67 11.05
N TYR A 234 7.51 6.77 10.55
CA TYR A 234 8.67 6.24 11.24
C TYR A 234 9.13 7.22 12.33
N ASN A 235 8.55 7.09 13.51
CA ASN A 235 8.75 7.98 14.64
C ASN A 235 9.15 7.16 15.87
N ARG A 236 10.31 7.46 16.45
CA ARG A 236 10.85 6.77 17.63
C ARG A 236 10.65 7.51 18.95
N SER A 237 9.75 8.48 18.99
CA SER A 237 9.28 9.09 20.24
C SER A 237 8.17 8.26 20.90
N ASP A 238 7.55 8.79 21.93
CA ASP A 238 6.35 8.19 22.54
C ASP A 238 5.08 8.40 21.70
N ALA A 239 5.10 9.26 20.67
CA ALA A 239 3.98 9.46 19.77
C ALA A 239 3.87 8.34 18.73
N THR A 240 2.65 8.00 18.36
CA THR A 240 2.32 7.17 17.20
C THR A 240 1.51 8.01 16.24
N VAL A 241 2.00 8.18 15.02
CA VAL A 241 1.31 8.93 13.97
C VAL A 241 1.08 8.00 12.79
N THR A 242 -0.15 7.98 12.25
CA THR A 242 -0.45 7.29 11.00
C THR A 242 -1.24 8.20 10.08
N ILE A 243 -0.99 8.10 8.79
CA ILE A 243 -1.84 8.70 7.77
C ILE A 243 -2.79 7.62 7.24
N GLY A 244 -4.07 7.99 7.08
CA GLY A 244 -5.09 7.20 6.43
C GLY A 244 -5.55 7.89 5.16
N SER A 245 -5.58 7.17 4.05
CA SER A 245 -6.10 7.64 2.78
C SER A 245 -7.53 7.15 2.58
N GLU A 246 -8.37 8.04 2.03
CA GLU A 246 -9.79 7.79 1.84
C GLU A 246 -10.12 7.82 0.35
N ASP A 247 -10.31 6.63 -0.25
CA ASP A 247 -10.74 6.55 -1.64
C ASP A 247 -12.24 6.78 -1.78
N THR A 248 -12.59 8.04 -1.94
CA THR A 248 -13.92 8.48 -2.37
C THR A 248 -13.81 9.72 -3.26
N ALA A 249 -14.87 9.99 -3.99
CA ALA A 249 -14.96 11.17 -4.85
C ALA A 249 -14.75 12.52 -4.12
N PHE A 250 -14.82 12.53 -2.79
CA PHE A 250 -14.67 13.71 -1.93
C PHE A 250 -14.00 13.29 -0.61
N GLY A 251 -12.89 12.54 -0.71
CA GLY A 251 -12.15 12.01 0.43
C GLY A 251 -11.31 13.07 1.15
N GLN A 252 -10.96 12.79 2.38
CA GLN A 252 -10.04 13.57 3.18
C GLN A 252 -8.84 12.72 3.60
N LEU A 253 -7.66 13.33 3.63
CA LEU A 253 -6.49 12.71 4.22
C LEU A 253 -6.61 12.77 5.74
N ARG A 254 -6.55 11.60 6.41
CA ARG A 254 -6.73 11.50 7.85
C ARG A 254 -5.41 11.27 8.55
N ILE A 255 -5.20 11.96 9.66
CA ILE A 255 -4.01 11.89 10.48
C ILE A 255 -4.40 11.43 11.88
N TYR A 256 -3.96 10.25 12.26
CA TYR A 256 -4.14 9.71 13.60
C TYR A 256 -2.91 10.02 14.45
N GLU A 257 -3.14 10.49 15.67
CA GLU A 257 -2.12 10.70 16.69
C GLU A 257 -2.47 9.94 17.98
N GLY A 258 -1.61 9.00 18.37
CA GLY A 258 -1.73 8.23 19.60
C GLY A 258 -0.46 8.23 20.43
N VAL A 259 -0.48 7.55 21.58
CA VAL A 259 0.66 7.49 22.50
C VAL A 259 1.01 6.05 22.80
N LYS A 260 2.28 5.67 22.56
CA LYS A 260 2.84 4.35 22.88
C LYS A 260 2.74 4.07 24.38
N ARG A 261 2.49 2.81 24.74
CA ARG A 261 2.29 2.36 26.12
C ARG A 261 3.24 1.23 26.48
N SER A 262 3.55 1.09 27.77
CA SER A 262 4.33 -0.05 28.30
C SER A 262 3.48 -1.28 28.62
N ARG A 263 2.15 -1.17 28.60
CA ARG A 263 1.19 -2.23 28.98
C ARG A 263 0.06 -2.36 27.96
N GLY A 264 -0.62 -3.50 27.98
CA GLY A 264 -1.68 -3.87 27.06
C GLY A 264 -1.22 -4.87 26.02
N ASN A 265 -2.08 -5.17 25.05
CA ASN A 265 -1.73 -6.00 23.90
C ASN A 265 -0.79 -5.26 22.94
N ALA A 266 -0.42 -5.86 21.80
CA ALA A 266 0.47 -5.26 20.82
C ALA A 266 -0.04 -3.90 20.30
N PHE A 267 -1.34 -3.80 20.01
CA PHE A 267 -1.96 -2.59 19.47
C PHE A 267 -2.07 -1.47 20.50
N ASP A 268 -2.34 -1.81 21.79
CA ASP A 268 -2.31 -0.85 22.90
C ASP A 268 -0.89 -0.29 23.09
N ARG A 269 0.10 -1.17 23.10
CA ARG A 269 1.50 -0.78 23.24
C ARG A 269 1.97 0.08 22.08
N ALA A 270 1.54 -0.27 20.85
CA ALA A 270 1.81 0.51 19.64
C ALA A 270 1.17 1.91 19.65
N GLY A 271 0.27 2.21 20.60
CA GLY A 271 -0.43 3.50 20.66
C GLY A 271 -1.56 3.65 19.64
N LEU A 272 -2.10 2.54 19.11
CA LEU A 272 -3.13 2.54 18.07
C LEU A 272 -4.57 2.50 18.63
N THR A 273 -4.73 2.48 19.96
CA THR A 273 -6.05 2.33 20.63
C THR A 273 -6.40 3.50 21.56
N ASN A 274 -5.64 4.57 21.56
CA ASN A 274 -5.79 5.64 22.57
C ASN A 274 -5.68 7.06 22.00
N GLY A 275 -5.57 7.19 20.67
CA GLY A 275 -5.38 8.46 20.00
C GLY A 275 -6.66 9.09 19.50
N VAL A 276 -6.49 10.13 18.71
CA VAL A 276 -7.52 10.88 18.01
C VAL A 276 -7.19 10.94 16.53
N THR A 277 -8.22 11.04 15.70
CA THR A 277 -8.11 11.23 14.26
C THR A 277 -8.46 12.66 13.90
N SER A 278 -7.70 13.25 13.00
CA SER A 278 -7.91 14.59 12.45
C SER A 278 -7.87 14.53 10.93
N VAL A 279 -8.39 15.54 10.26
CA VAL A 279 -8.24 15.74 8.82
C VAL A 279 -7.31 16.92 8.56
N LEU A 280 -6.68 16.91 7.38
CA LEU A 280 -5.84 18.00 6.90
C LEU A 280 -6.73 19.21 6.58
N ASP A 281 -6.47 20.35 7.23
CA ASP A 281 -7.19 21.60 7.08
C ASP A 281 -6.26 22.68 6.54
N VAL A 282 -6.49 23.14 5.30
CA VAL A 282 -5.69 24.23 4.71
C VAL A 282 -6.03 25.55 5.39
N VAL A 283 -5.00 26.28 5.83
CA VAL A 283 -5.16 27.56 6.58
C VAL A 283 -5.94 28.62 5.77
N ASP A 284 -5.85 28.60 4.44
CA ASP A 284 -6.68 29.42 3.58
C ASP A 284 -8.10 28.84 3.47
N GLU A 285 -9.01 29.34 4.29
CA GLU A 285 -10.42 28.89 4.34
C GLU A 285 -11.19 29.05 3.02
N SER A 286 -10.66 29.77 2.03
CA SER A 286 -11.28 29.87 0.71
C SER A 286 -10.99 28.65 -0.18
N VAL A 287 -10.06 27.77 0.26
CA VAL A 287 -9.64 26.58 -0.47
C VAL A 287 -10.02 25.32 0.32
N ARG A 288 -11.12 24.69 -0.07
CA ARG A 288 -11.67 23.48 0.58
C ARG A 288 -11.72 22.27 -0.33
N THR A 289 -11.36 22.41 -1.60
CA THR A 289 -11.42 21.31 -2.58
C THR A 289 -10.17 21.27 -3.44
N ASP A 290 -9.88 20.08 -3.99
CA ASP A 290 -8.82 19.86 -4.99
C ASP A 290 -8.90 20.87 -6.15
N LEU A 291 -10.09 21.09 -6.71
CA LEU A 291 -10.28 22.03 -7.80
C LEU A 291 -9.90 23.48 -7.40
N GLN A 292 -10.31 23.92 -6.21
CA GLN A 292 -9.95 25.23 -5.68
C GLN A 292 -8.44 25.34 -5.43
N PHE A 293 -7.82 24.29 -4.87
CA PHE A 293 -6.37 24.24 -4.63
C PHE A 293 -5.59 24.41 -5.95
N ARG A 294 -5.92 23.60 -6.96
CA ARG A 294 -5.30 23.67 -8.29
C ARG A 294 -5.49 25.03 -8.97
N ALA A 295 -6.69 25.60 -8.85
CA ALA A 295 -6.99 26.92 -9.43
C ALA A 295 -6.27 28.07 -8.73
N THR A 296 -6.05 27.97 -7.42
CA THR A 296 -5.47 29.05 -6.61
C THR A 296 -3.94 29.00 -6.60
N TYR A 297 -3.38 27.80 -6.40
CA TYR A 297 -1.95 27.64 -6.15
C TYR A 297 -1.19 26.94 -7.29
N GLY A 298 -1.87 26.08 -8.07
CA GLY A 298 -1.22 25.28 -9.11
C GLY A 298 -0.22 24.28 -8.53
N THR A 299 0.77 23.89 -9.35
CA THR A 299 1.86 22.99 -8.95
C THR A 299 3.05 23.76 -8.37
N GLY A 300 3.79 23.13 -7.45
CA GLY A 300 5.06 23.65 -6.91
C GLY A 300 4.90 24.76 -5.87
N THR A 301 3.68 25.00 -5.34
CA THR A 301 3.44 26.00 -4.31
C THR A 301 3.13 25.33 -2.97
N PRO A 302 4.03 25.40 -1.97
CA PRO A 302 3.73 24.95 -0.62
C PRO A 302 2.66 25.82 0.05
N VAL A 303 1.62 25.20 0.59
CA VAL A 303 0.49 25.84 1.26
C VAL A 303 0.39 25.34 2.69
N GLU A 304 0.24 26.24 3.67
CA GLU A 304 0.16 25.88 5.08
C GLU A 304 -1.13 25.10 5.39
N PHE A 305 -0.99 24.05 6.20
CA PHE A 305 -2.12 23.30 6.75
C PHE A 305 -2.01 23.16 8.28
N GLY A 306 -3.16 23.07 8.92
CA GLY A 306 -3.37 22.58 10.27
C GLY A 306 -4.13 21.27 10.27
N LEU A 307 -4.59 20.84 11.46
CA LEU A 307 -5.38 19.64 11.64
C LEU A 307 -6.68 19.95 12.38
N ALA A 308 -7.82 19.53 11.80
CA ALA A 308 -9.13 19.58 12.43
C ALA A 308 -9.51 18.19 12.95
N GLU A 309 -9.88 18.08 14.23
CA GLU A 309 -10.22 16.78 14.86
C GLU A 309 -11.57 16.27 14.39
N VAL A 310 -11.66 14.96 14.14
CA VAL A 310 -12.90 14.24 13.80
C VAL A 310 -13.20 13.23 14.90
N ASP A 311 -14.41 13.27 15.44
CA ASP A 311 -14.82 12.31 16.48
C ASP A 311 -14.98 10.91 15.88
N TRP A 312 -14.08 10.00 16.26
CA TRP A 312 -14.09 8.61 15.83
C TRP A 312 -15.28 7.81 16.42
N ASP A 313 -15.90 8.31 17.50
CA ASP A 313 -16.89 7.61 18.30
C ASP A 313 -18.33 7.93 17.86
N GLN A 314 -18.50 8.07 16.57
CA GLN A 314 -19.77 8.29 15.87
C GLN A 314 -19.83 7.43 14.59
N SER A 315 -20.99 7.34 13.95
CA SER A 315 -21.16 6.56 12.72
C SER A 315 -20.24 7.07 11.60
N GLY A 316 -19.86 6.19 10.68
CA GLY A 316 -19.02 6.56 9.55
C GLY A 316 -19.60 7.72 8.73
N LEU A 317 -20.93 7.74 8.53
CA LEU A 317 -21.60 8.86 7.86
C LEU A 317 -21.37 10.20 8.57
N ARG A 318 -21.41 10.23 9.90
CA ARG A 318 -21.16 11.46 10.66
C ARG A 318 -19.69 11.86 10.64
N GLN A 319 -18.78 10.89 10.72
CA GLN A 319 -17.34 11.15 10.56
C GLN A 319 -17.06 11.78 9.22
N GLN A 320 -17.73 11.34 8.14
CA GLN A 320 -17.64 11.93 6.82
C GLN A 320 -18.13 13.38 6.77
N VAL A 321 -19.29 13.66 7.35
CA VAL A 321 -19.85 15.02 7.39
C VAL A 321 -18.96 15.98 8.16
N GLU A 322 -18.43 15.55 9.30
CA GLU A 322 -17.50 16.33 10.13
C GLU A 322 -16.18 16.58 9.40
N ALA A 323 -15.58 15.52 8.83
CA ALA A 323 -14.35 15.62 8.06
C ALA A 323 -14.47 16.58 6.85
N ALA A 324 -15.58 16.51 6.12
CA ALA A 324 -15.82 17.37 4.96
C ALA A 324 -16.12 18.83 5.33
N ALA A 325 -16.56 19.10 6.57
CA ALA A 325 -16.83 20.47 7.02
C ALA A 325 -15.55 21.29 7.21
N ASP A 326 -14.49 20.64 7.70
CA ASP A 326 -13.26 21.31 8.10
C ASP A 326 -12.05 20.91 7.25
N GLY A 327 -12.06 19.71 6.63
CA GLY A 327 -10.94 19.17 5.87
C GLY A 327 -10.85 19.62 4.41
N LEU A 328 -9.64 19.60 3.86
CA LEU A 328 -9.42 19.71 2.42
C LEU A 328 -9.96 18.43 1.74
N THR A 329 -10.91 18.60 0.85
CA THR A 329 -11.52 17.52 0.08
C THR A 329 -10.74 17.28 -1.21
N LEU A 330 -10.24 16.07 -1.38
CA LEU A 330 -9.52 15.62 -2.57
C LEU A 330 -10.32 14.51 -3.29
N ASN A 331 -10.00 14.27 -4.56
CA ASN A 331 -10.72 13.26 -5.35
C ASN A 331 -9.97 11.94 -5.39
N ARG A 332 -10.52 10.94 -4.67
CA ARG A 332 -10.00 9.60 -4.60
C ARG A 332 -8.52 9.61 -4.17
N ILE A 333 -8.31 9.76 -2.86
CA ILE A 333 -6.97 9.70 -2.27
C ILE A 333 -6.60 8.22 -2.17
N GLU A 334 -5.58 7.86 -2.87
CA GLU A 334 -5.07 6.49 -2.93
C GLU A 334 -3.86 6.33 -1.99
N ASP A 335 -2.88 5.53 -2.40
CA ASP A 335 -1.75 5.19 -1.56
C ASP A 335 -0.74 6.34 -1.38
N GLY A 336 0.19 6.15 -0.46
CA GLY A 336 1.26 7.10 -0.15
C GLY A 336 2.49 6.46 0.46
N ALA A 337 3.58 7.22 0.49
CA ALA A 337 4.86 6.76 1.01
C ALA A 337 5.58 7.84 1.82
N TRP A 338 6.09 7.48 2.99
CA TRP A 338 7.01 8.31 3.76
C TRP A 338 8.39 8.33 3.12
N ASP A 339 9.03 9.52 3.07
CA ASP A 339 10.42 9.62 2.60
C ASP A 339 11.37 9.00 3.65
N PRO A 340 12.10 7.93 3.31
CA PRO A 340 13.01 7.29 4.26
C PRO A 340 14.23 8.15 4.64
N ARG A 341 14.48 9.26 3.93
CA ARG A 341 15.56 10.23 4.18
C ARG A 341 15.06 11.43 4.98
N HIS A 342 13.78 11.77 4.85
CA HIS A 342 13.13 12.93 5.43
C HIS A 342 11.83 12.47 6.12
N PRO A 343 11.90 12.02 7.39
CA PRO A 343 10.77 11.38 8.07
C PRO A 343 9.56 12.32 8.26
N GLU A 344 9.72 13.63 8.09
CA GLU A 344 8.66 14.65 8.08
C GLU A 344 7.94 14.77 6.74
N VAL A 345 8.45 14.10 5.67
CA VAL A 345 7.90 14.21 4.31
C VAL A 345 7.11 12.97 3.95
N PHE A 346 5.91 13.19 3.44
CA PHE A 346 5.00 12.15 2.95
C PHE A 346 4.52 12.51 1.54
N TYR A 347 4.58 11.54 0.63
CA TYR A 347 4.02 11.65 -0.73
C TYR A 347 2.77 10.81 -0.84
N PHE A 348 1.76 11.28 -1.57
CA PHE A 348 0.56 10.51 -1.86
C PHE A 348 -0.01 10.88 -3.23
N VAL A 349 -0.88 10.05 -3.76
CA VAL A 349 -1.53 10.29 -5.04
C VAL A 349 -3.04 10.41 -4.89
N THR A 350 -3.66 11.10 -5.86
CA THR A 350 -5.11 11.10 -6.07
C THR A 350 -5.39 10.55 -7.46
N THR A 351 -6.29 9.60 -7.56
CA THR A 351 -6.66 8.97 -8.85
C THR A 351 -7.30 9.96 -9.81
N GLU A 352 -8.10 10.91 -9.32
CA GLU A 352 -8.80 11.89 -10.14
C GLU A 352 -8.31 13.32 -9.84
N GLY A 353 -8.28 14.16 -10.88
CA GLY A 353 -7.76 15.52 -10.80
C GLY A 353 -8.78 16.60 -10.43
N GLY A 354 -9.89 16.28 -9.82
CA GLY A 354 -10.89 17.24 -9.34
C GLY A 354 -11.75 17.89 -10.42
N ASP A 355 -11.32 17.89 -11.66
CA ASP A 355 -12.09 18.42 -12.79
C ASP A 355 -12.66 17.27 -13.66
N ARG A 356 -13.82 16.77 -13.28
CA ARG A 356 -14.54 15.73 -14.03
C ARG A 356 -15.09 16.21 -15.38
N THR A 357 -14.95 17.48 -15.70
CA THR A 357 -15.40 18.06 -16.98
C THR A 357 -14.30 18.06 -18.04
N ARG A 358 -13.10 17.56 -17.71
CA ARG A 358 -11.97 17.49 -18.66
C ARG A 358 -12.33 16.64 -19.88
N THR A 359 -12.47 17.32 -21.00
CA THR A 359 -12.73 16.72 -22.31
C THR A 359 -11.56 16.87 -23.27
N ASP A 360 -10.37 17.27 -22.77
CA ASP A 360 -9.19 17.47 -23.62
C ASP A 360 -8.72 16.14 -24.20
N PRO A 361 -8.87 15.91 -25.51
CA PRO A 361 -8.43 14.67 -26.12
C PRO A 361 -6.91 14.46 -26.13
N ALA A 362 -6.12 15.50 -25.88
CA ALA A 362 -4.67 15.39 -25.69
C ALA A 362 -4.33 14.81 -24.30
N ILE A 363 -5.29 14.87 -23.36
CA ILE A 363 -5.23 14.26 -22.04
C ILE A 363 -6.43 13.32 -21.93
N ALA A 364 -6.46 12.30 -22.77
CA ALA A 364 -7.51 11.25 -22.74
C ALA A 364 -7.47 10.40 -21.45
N ARG A 365 -6.64 10.78 -20.48
CA ARG A 365 -6.43 10.16 -19.19
C ARG A 365 -6.83 11.13 -18.09
N ASP A 366 -7.45 10.62 -17.03
CA ASP A 366 -7.49 11.37 -15.79
C ASP A 366 -6.12 11.25 -15.13
N GLY A 367 -5.37 12.33 -15.10
CA GLY A 367 -3.99 12.35 -14.62
C GLY A 367 -3.89 12.39 -13.10
N GLY A 368 -5.00 12.52 -12.40
CA GLY A 368 -5.00 12.61 -10.94
C GLY A 368 -4.06 13.69 -10.41
N GLY A 369 -3.27 13.34 -9.39
CA GLY A 369 -2.25 14.23 -8.82
C GLY A 369 -1.21 13.50 -8.01
N LEU A 370 0.02 14.04 -7.98
CA LEU A 370 1.04 13.69 -6.99
C LEU A 370 1.19 14.83 -6.01
N TRP A 371 1.04 14.53 -4.75
CA TRP A 371 1.05 15.49 -3.65
C TRP A 371 2.20 15.21 -2.68
N LYS A 372 2.64 16.25 -1.99
CA LYS A 372 3.65 16.17 -0.93
C LYS A 372 3.18 16.89 0.32
N LEU A 373 3.25 16.23 1.47
CA LEU A 373 3.15 16.85 2.78
C LEU A 373 4.54 17.00 3.38
N THR A 374 4.77 18.11 4.07
CA THR A 374 5.93 18.32 4.92
C THR A 374 5.44 18.80 6.27
N PHE A 375 5.52 17.93 7.28
CA PHE A 375 5.15 18.29 8.65
C PHE A 375 6.25 19.18 9.28
N GLU A 376 5.86 20.12 10.12
CA GLU A 376 6.83 20.92 10.89
C GLU A 376 7.59 20.03 11.88
N ASP A 377 6.89 19.13 12.55
CA ASP A 377 7.43 18.10 13.43
C ASP A 377 6.50 16.87 13.44
N ILE A 378 6.98 15.75 12.90
CA ILE A 378 6.17 14.51 12.85
C ILE A 378 5.95 13.88 14.24
N GLU A 379 6.68 14.28 15.26
CA GLU A 379 6.41 13.87 16.65
C GLU A 379 5.26 14.68 17.27
N HIS A 380 4.94 15.84 16.68
CA HIS A 380 3.89 16.78 17.08
C HIS A 380 3.07 17.22 15.87
N PRO A 381 2.34 16.31 15.20
CA PRO A 381 1.69 16.60 13.90
C PRO A 381 0.66 17.74 13.96
N ARG A 382 0.17 18.08 15.17
CA ARG A 382 -0.74 19.22 15.38
C ARG A 382 -0.10 20.60 15.16
N LEU A 383 1.23 20.68 15.01
CA LEU A 383 1.90 21.90 14.56
C LEU A 383 1.61 22.19 13.07
N GLY A 384 1.05 21.22 12.34
CA GLY A 384 0.76 21.35 10.94
C GLY A 384 1.99 21.22 10.06
N GLY A 385 2.00 21.92 8.95
CA GLY A 385 3.06 21.86 7.97
C GLY A 385 2.64 22.48 6.65
N THR A 386 3.15 21.97 5.54
CA THR A 386 2.77 22.40 4.18
C THR A 386 2.32 21.22 3.31
N ILE A 387 1.31 21.49 2.47
CA ILE A 387 0.88 20.62 1.36
C ILE A 387 1.26 21.26 0.03
N GLU A 388 1.75 20.48 -0.91
CA GLU A 388 2.17 20.92 -2.23
C GLU A 388 1.68 19.94 -3.30
N LEU A 389 1.09 20.41 -4.37
CA LEU A 389 0.80 19.62 -5.57
C LEU A 389 2.06 19.59 -6.44
N LEU A 390 2.67 18.42 -6.61
CA LEU A 390 3.88 18.26 -7.42
C LEU A 390 3.56 18.05 -8.89
N LEU A 391 2.57 17.20 -9.19
CA LEU A 391 2.09 16.90 -10.54
C LEU A 391 0.56 17.05 -10.56
N ASP A 392 0.04 17.75 -11.57
CA ASP A 392 -1.40 17.89 -11.77
C ASP A 392 -1.97 16.93 -12.85
N GLY A 393 -1.14 15.95 -13.26
CA GLY A 393 -1.46 14.95 -14.27
C GLY A 393 -1.35 15.42 -15.72
N LYS A 394 -0.84 16.65 -15.95
CA LYS A 394 -0.61 17.21 -17.31
C LYS A 394 0.84 17.08 -17.77
N GLU A 395 1.74 16.73 -16.88
CA GLU A 395 3.17 16.60 -17.15
C GLU A 395 3.47 15.26 -17.83
N ALA A 396 4.30 15.28 -18.87
CA ALA A 396 4.74 14.05 -19.55
C ALA A 396 5.81 13.29 -18.73
N PRO A 397 5.76 11.94 -18.65
CA PRO A 397 4.65 11.09 -19.10
C PRO A 397 3.41 11.34 -18.25
N TYR A 398 2.27 11.55 -18.90
CA TYR A 398 1.01 11.84 -18.22
C TYR A 398 0.63 10.67 -17.32
N LEU A 399 0.33 10.93 -16.05
CA LEU A 399 -0.26 9.91 -15.18
C LEU A 399 -1.66 9.52 -15.69
N ASN A 400 -2.09 8.32 -15.38
CA ASN A 400 -3.39 7.79 -15.74
C ASN A 400 -3.99 7.07 -14.54
N LYS A 401 -4.80 7.77 -13.76
CA LYS A 401 -5.35 7.27 -12.52
C LYS A 401 -4.27 6.63 -11.64
N PRO A 402 -3.35 7.44 -11.09
CA PRO A 402 -2.34 6.94 -10.17
C PRO A 402 -3.02 6.36 -8.93
N ASP A 403 -2.51 5.26 -8.45
CA ASP A 403 -3.08 4.46 -7.39
C ASP A 403 -2.05 4.12 -6.31
N ASN A 404 -1.27 3.04 -6.44
CA ASN A 404 -0.29 2.65 -5.44
C ASN A 404 1.07 3.31 -5.65
N VAL A 405 1.79 3.52 -4.54
CA VAL A 405 3.12 4.14 -4.59
C VAL A 405 4.10 3.49 -3.64
N THR A 406 5.36 3.50 -4.00
CA THR A 406 6.48 3.21 -3.11
C THR A 406 7.63 4.15 -3.36
N LEU A 407 8.41 4.46 -2.32
CA LEU A 407 9.58 5.34 -2.40
C LEU A 407 10.81 4.59 -1.91
N ASP A 408 11.83 4.52 -2.76
CA ASP A 408 13.11 3.96 -2.37
C ASP A 408 13.98 4.95 -1.57
N ARG A 409 15.09 4.46 -1.03
CA ARG A 409 16.01 5.30 -0.25
C ARG A 409 16.80 6.33 -1.09
N HIS A 410 16.75 6.23 -2.40
CA HIS A 410 17.46 7.15 -3.31
C HIS A 410 16.57 8.31 -3.75
N GLY A 411 15.26 8.19 -3.54
CA GLY A 411 14.27 9.19 -3.91
C GLY A 411 13.52 8.86 -5.19
N ASN A 412 13.60 7.63 -5.64
CA ASN A 412 12.79 7.15 -6.75
C ASN A 412 11.42 6.75 -6.23
N LEU A 413 10.41 7.55 -6.51
CA LEU A 413 9.01 7.26 -6.23
C LEU A 413 8.42 6.53 -7.43
N LEU A 414 7.96 5.30 -7.23
CA LEU A 414 7.26 4.52 -8.25
C LEU A 414 5.78 4.65 -8.03
N ILE A 415 5.07 5.01 -9.09
CA ILE A 415 3.61 5.24 -9.11
C ILE A 415 3.00 4.20 -10.03
N GLN A 416 2.10 3.40 -9.51
CA GLN A 416 1.31 2.43 -10.26
C GLN A 416 0.01 3.08 -10.74
N GLU A 417 -0.52 2.61 -11.87
CA GLU A 417 -1.74 3.12 -12.47
C GLU A 417 -2.85 2.07 -12.42
N ASP A 418 -4.05 2.50 -12.01
CA ASP A 418 -5.34 1.85 -12.25
C ASP A 418 -6.03 2.52 -13.43
N ALA A 419 -5.68 2.14 -14.65
CA ALA A 419 -6.25 2.76 -15.85
C ALA A 419 -7.76 2.52 -15.96
N GLY A 420 -8.25 1.42 -15.42
CA GLY A 420 -9.66 1.06 -15.47
C GLY A 420 -10.19 1.10 -16.90
N ASN A 421 -11.31 1.77 -17.13
CA ASN A 421 -11.94 1.86 -18.45
C ASN A 421 -11.30 2.88 -19.42
N ASN A 422 -10.12 3.40 -19.12
CA ASN A 422 -9.39 4.26 -20.03
C ASN A 422 -8.81 3.47 -21.22
N ALA A 423 -8.60 4.14 -22.35
CA ALA A 423 -8.13 3.50 -23.59
C ALA A 423 -6.64 3.13 -23.60
N HIS A 424 -5.99 3.02 -22.44
CA HIS A 424 -4.57 2.81 -22.32
C HIS A 424 -4.25 1.66 -21.37
N VAL A 425 -3.18 0.95 -21.66
CA VAL A 425 -2.62 -0.02 -20.70
C VAL A 425 -2.01 0.70 -19.51
N SER A 426 -2.25 0.16 -18.30
CA SER A 426 -1.67 0.66 -17.05
C SER A 426 -0.15 0.53 -17.04
N ARG A 427 0.52 1.45 -16.34
CA ARG A 427 1.98 1.55 -16.29
C ARG A 427 2.47 1.67 -14.86
N ILE A 428 3.79 1.54 -14.69
CA ILE A 428 4.53 1.98 -13.52
C ILE A 428 5.38 3.16 -13.96
N VAL A 429 5.16 4.32 -13.36
CA VAL A 429 5.88 5.58 -13.65
C VAL A 429 6.81 5.89 -12.50
N ALA A 430 8.08 6.19 -12.78
CA ALA A 430 9.03 6.69 -11.78
C ALA A 430 9.03 8.23 -11.76
N TYR A 431 9.16 8.78 -10.55
CA TYR A 431 9.36 10.20 -10.28
C TYR A 431 10.57 10.37 -9.34
N ASP A 432 11.56 11.14 -9.75
CA ASP A 432 12.67 11.52 -8.89
C ASP A 432 12.27 12.69 -7.98
N THR A 433 12.19 12.43 -6.69
CA THR A 433 11.78 13.43 -5.69
C THR A 433 12.77 14.59 -5.50
N GLN A 434 13.98 14.50 -6.05
CA GLN A 434 15.01 15.53 -5.95
C GLN A 434 15.04 16.45 -7.18
N THR A 435 14.86 15.88 -8.36
CA THR A 435 15.00 16.60 -9.65
C THR A 435 13.67 16.85 -10.34
N GLY A 436 12.62 16.06 -9.99
CA GLY A 436 11.34 16.07 -10.69
C GLY A 436 11.38 15.33 -12.04
N ALA A 437 12.49 14.63 -12.35
CA ALA A 437 12.58 13.78 -13.54
C ALA A 437 11.57 12.63 -13.49
N ARG A 438 11.08 12.19 -14.64
CA ARG A 438 10.04 11.18 -14.76
C ARG A 438 10.31 10.25 -15.93
N GLY A 439 9.90 8.99 -15.78
CA GLY A 439 10.01 8.01 -16.86
C GLY A 439 9.05 6.83 -16.64
N VAL A 440 8.78 6.07 -17.69
CA VAL A 440 7.98 4.85 -17.61
C VAL A 440 8.91 3.67 -17.34
N VAL A 441 8.68 2.96 -16.23
CA VAL A 441 9.48 1.79 -15.81
C VAL A 441 8.98 0.53 -16.49
N ALA A 442 7.66 0.33 -16.46
CA ALA A 442 6.98 -0.86 -16.99
C ALA A 442 5.60 -0.50 -17.51
N THR A 443 5.06 -1.35 -18.37
CA THR A 443 3.69 -1.23 -18.88
C THR A 443 3.07 -2.62 -18.96
N TYR A 444 1.76 -2.72 -18.84
CA TYR A 444 1.08 -3.95 -19.20
C TYR A 444 1.35 -4.33 -20.65
N ASP A 445 1.40 -5.64 -20.97
CA ASP A 445 1.66 -6.15 -22.30
C ASP A 445 0.47 -5.82 -23.24
N PRO A 446 0.65 -4.91 -24.23
CA PRO A 446 -0.45 -4.50 -25.12
C PRO A 446 -1.08 -5.66 -25.92
N GLU A 447 -0.34 -6.76 -26.13
CA GLU A 447 -0.88 -7.96 -26.78
C GLU A 447 -1.96 -8.66 -25.93
N GLN A 448 -1.97 -8.39 -24.61
CA GLN A 448 -2.92 -8.97 -23.67
C GLN A 448 -3.95 -7.94 -23.15
N PHE A 449 -3.61 -6.66 -23.11
CA PHE A 449 -4.39 -5.63 -22.42
C PHE A 449 -4.78 -4.43 -23.29
N ALA A 450 -4.36 -4.35 -24.56
CA ALA A 450 -4.85 -3.34 -25.49
C ALA A 450 -5.90 -3.91 -26.44
N PRO A 451 -6.91 -3.10 -26.85
CA PRO A 451 -7.89 -3.52 -27.83
C PRO A 451 -7.24 -3.98 -29.15
N GLY A 452 -7.53 -5.20 -29.57
CA GLY A 452 -6.96 -5.80 -30.78
C GLY A 452 -5.65 -6.56 -30.57
N GLY A 453 -5.15 -6.66 -29.37
CA GLY A 453 -4.02 -7.51 -29.01
C GLY A 453 -4.30 -8.98 -29.33
N SER A 454 -3.28 -9.72 -29.76
CA SER A 454 -3.43 -11.11 -30.25
C SER A 454 -3.80 -12.11 -29.15
N ARG A 455 -3.57 -11.75 -27.89
CA ARG A 455 -3.85 -12.54 -26.67
C ARG A 455 -4.75 -11.78 -25.70
N PHE A 456 -5.61 -10.93 -26.23
CA PHE A 456 -6.44 -9.99 -25.46
C PHE A 456 -7.20 -10.66 -24.31
N ILE A 457 -7.10 -10.09 -23.11
CA ILE A 457 -7.77 -10.52 -21.88
C ILE A 457 -8.83 -9.49 -21.48
N THR A 458 -8.42 -8.26 -21.18
CA THR A 458 -9.27 -7.16 -20.70
C THR A 458 -8.58 -5.83 -20.95
N ILE A 459 -9.35 -4.73 -20.86
CA ILE A 459 -8.83 -3.36 -20.75
C ILE A 459 -8.99 -2.80 -19.34
N ASN A 460 -9.34 -3.66 -18.39
CA ASN A 460 -9.54 -3.30 -16.98
C ASN A 460 -8.46 -4.04 -16.18
N GLU A 461 -7.24 -3.58 -16.32
CA GLU A 461 -6.07 -4.05 -15.61
C GLU A 461 -5.53 -2.97 -14.68
N GLU A 462 -5.08 -3.38 -13.54
CA GLU A 462 -4.55 -2.54 -12.49
C GLU A 462 -3.21 -3.07 -12.00
N SER A 463 -2.24 -2.19 -11.81
CA SER A 463 -0.97 -2.51 -11.16
C SER A 463 -1.03 -2.04 -9.72
N SER A 464 -0.91 -2.98 -8.74
CA SER A 464 -1.18 -2.71 -7.33
C SER A 464 -0.05 -3.15 -6.41
N GLY A 465 -0.12 -2.71 -5.16
CA GLY A 465 0.62 -3.22 -4.01
C GLY A 465 2.14 -3.13 -4.09
N ILE A 466 2.73 -2.16 -4.79
CA ILE A 466 4.18 -2.07 -4.95
C ILE A 466 4.92 -1.75 -3.64
N ILE A 467 6.00 -2.50 -3.36
CA ILE A 467 6.89 -2.25 -2.22
C ILE A 467 8.37 -2.28 -2.62
N ASP A 468 9.20 -1.44 -2.00
CA ASP A 468 10.65 -1.54 -2.06
C ASP A 468 11.13 -2.83 -1.36
N ALA A 469 11.64 -3.77 -2.15
CA ALA A 469 12.08 -5.09 -1.70
C ALA A 469 13.58 -5.16 -1.36
N ARG A 470 14.28 -4.02 -1.24
CA ARG A 470 15.74 -3.98 -0.95
C ARG A 470 16.11 -4.77 0.29
N HIS A 471 15.28 -4.72 1.33
CA HIS A 471 15.54 -5.39 2.61
C HIS A 471 15.33 -6.90 2.55
N VAL A 472 14.55 -7.40 1.59
CA VAL A 472 14.20 -8.83 1.46
C VAL A 472 14.94 -9.50 0.30
N ILE A 473 15.06 -8.86 -0.86
CA ILE A 473 15.77 -9.39 -2.02
C ILE A 473 17.13 -8.70 -2.19
N GLY A 474 17.14 -7.39 -2.39
CA GLY A 474 18.35 -6.60 -2.61
C GLY A 474 18.04 -5.23 -3.21
N GLU A 475 19.06 -4.40 -3.39
CA GLU A 475 18.93 -3.04 -3.91
C GLU A 475 18.34 -3.03 -5.32
N GLY A 476 17.43 -2.07 -5.57
CA GLY A 476 16.75 -1.89 -6.84
C GLY A 476 15.67 -2.96 -7.13
N TRP A 477 15.35 -3.83 -6.17
CA TRP A 477 14.27 -4.80 -6.29
C TRP A 477 12.97 -4.24 -5.73
N PHE A 478 11.87 -4.53 -6.44
CA PHE A 478 10.50 -4.23 -6.04
C PHE A 478 9.65 -5.48 -6.15
N LEU A 479 8.64 -5.60 -5.29
CA LEU A 479 7.58 -6.60 -5.38
C LEU A 479 6.27 -5.87 -5.60
N PHE A 480 5.41 -6.42 -6.43
CA PHE A 480 4.11 -5.82 -6.75
C PHE A 480 3.15 -6.86 -7.29
N THR A 481 1.90 -6.48 -7.49
CA THR A 481 0.87 -7.32 -8.06
C THR A 481 0.34 -6.75 -9.37
N ALA A 482 -0.20 -7.63 -10.19
CA ALA A 482 -1.06 -7.30 -11.30
C ALA A 482 -2.46 -7.79 -10.97
N MET A 483 -3.39 -6.88 -10.70
CA MET A 483 -4.80 -7.16 -10.60
C MET A 483 -5.39 -7.12 -12.01
N VAL A 484 -6.10 -8.16 -12.41
CA VAL A 484 -6.65 -8.30 -13.76
C VAL A 484 -8.13 -8.59 -13.64
N HIS A 485 -8.95 -7.57 -13.84
CA HIS A 485 -10.40 -7.65 -13.75
C HIS A 485 -10.99 -8.44 -14.93
N ALA A 486 -10.72 -9.73 -14.91
CA ALA A 486 -11.28 -10.73 -15.80
C ALA A 486 -11.49 -12.02 -14.99
N PRO A 487 -12.59 -12.76 -15.22
CA PRO A 487 -12.87 -13.98 -14.47
C PRO A 487 -11.71 -14.97 -14.54
N SER A 488 -11.37 -15.57 -13.40
CA SER A 488 -10.49 -16.74 -13.32
C SER A 488 -11.16 -17.98 -13.93
N ALA A 489 -10.37 -18.99 -14.24
CA ALA A 489 -10.90 -20.26 -14.72
C ALA A 489 -11.64 -21.02 -13.61
N ASP A 490 -11.14 -20.96 -12.36
CA ASP A 490 -11.83 -21.45 -11.17
C ASP A 490 -12.54 -20.27 -10.46
N PRO A 491 -13.89 -20.27 -10.38
CA PRO A 491 -14.62 -19.20 -9.67
C PRO A 491 -14.23 -19.01 -8.19
N ALA A 492 -13.53 -19.99 -7.59
CA ALA A 492 -13.01 -19.87 -6.23
C ALA A 492 -11.95 -18.78 -6.11
N HIS A 493 -11.18 -18.55 -7.18
CA HIS A 493 -10.13 -17.52 -7.23
C HIS A 493 -10.66 -16.12 -7.64
N VAL A 494 -11.95 -16.02 -7.99
CA VAL A 494 -12.70 -14.81 -8.37
C VAL A 494 -12.23 -14.18 -9.68
N GLU A 495 -11.01 -13.65 -9.74
CA GLU A 495 -10.43 -12.96 -10.90
C GLU A 495 -9.00 -13.41 -11.16
N ARG A 496 -8.45 -12.98 -12.30
CA ARG A 496 -7.05 -13.23 -12.64
C ARG A 496 -6.13 -12.28 -11.87
N GLY A 497 -4.85 -12.64 -11.79
CA GLY A 497 -3.82 -11.81 -11.15
C GLY A 497 -2.46 -12.47 -11.17
N GLN A 498 -1.44 -11.70 -10.83
CA GLN A 498 -0.06 -12.18 -10.69
C GLN A 498 0.65 -11.50 -9.50
N LEU A 499 1.52 -12.26 -8.84
CA LEU A 499 2.58 -11.72 -8.01
C LEU A 499 3.85 -11.60 -8.85
N LEU A 500 4.49 -10.44 -8.80
CA LEU A 500 5.61 -10.06 -9.66
C LEU A 500 6.79 -9.54 -8.83
N ALA A 501 8.00 -9.73 -9.36
CA ALA A 501 9.20 -9.06 -8.91
C ALA A 501 9.82 -8.26 -10.05
N MET A 502 10.26 -7.06 -9.76
CA MET A 502 10.95 -6.18 -10.69
C MET A 502 12.32 -5.80 -10.15
N LYS A 503 13.31 -5.76 -11.04
CA LYS A 503 14.64 -5.21 -10.77
C LYS A 503 14.87 -4.03 -11.71
N VAL A 504 15.20 -2.90 -11.15
CA VAL A 504 15.70 -1.72 -11.87
C VAL A 504 17.19 -1.62 -11.56
N ASP A 505 18.02 -1.74 -12.58
CA ASP A 505 19.48 -1.71 -12.42
C ASP A 505 19.99 -0.28 -12.24
N ASP A 506 19.43 0.64 -13.02
CA ASP A 506 19.78 2.07 -13.00
C ASP A 506 18.55 2.92 -13.36
N PHE A 507 18.17 3.83 -12.48
CA PHE A 507 17.06 4.75 -12.73
C PHE A 507 17.41 5.87 -13.71
N ASP A 508 18.68 6.17 -13.94
CA ASP A 508 19.07 7.17 -14.95
C ASP A 508 18.59 6.75 -16.35
N GLU A 509 18.61 5.44 -16.67
CA GLU A 509 18.07 4.92 -17.94
C GLU A 509 16.52 5.02 -18.04
N VAL A 510 15.83 5.13 -16.91
CA VAL A 510 14.37 5.37 -16.85
C VAL A 510 14.05 6.84 -17.07
N TYR A 511 14.85 7.75 -16.49
CA TYR A 511 14.59 9.19 -16.55
C TYR A 511 15.08 9.86 -17.83
N ASP A 512 16.11 9.33 -18.46
CA ASP A 512 16.69 9.82 -19.72
C ASP A 512 16.87 8.65 -20.72
N PRO A 513 15.75 8.09 -21.22
CA PRO A 513 15.82 6.98 -22.17
C PRO A 513 16.50 7.43 -23.47
N ARG A 514 17.58 6.75 -23.84
CA ARG A 514 18.41 7.02 -25.04
C ARG A 514 17.72 6.65 -26.34
#